data_9183511a31a4aec6ede40669f9b0c599
#
_entry.id   9183511a31a4aec6ede40669f9b0c599
#
_cell.length_a   1.000
_cell.length_b   1.000
_cell.length_c   1.000
_cell.angle_alpha   90.00
_cell.angle_beta   90.00
_cell.angle_gamma   90.00
#
_symmetry.space_group_name_H-M   'P 1'
#
loop_
_entity.id
_entity.type
_entity.pdbx_description
1 polymer ?
#
loop_
_entity_poly.entity_id
_entity_poly.type
_entity_poly.pdbx_seq_one_letter_code
_entity_poly.pdbx_strand_id
1 'polypeptide(L)'
;SVLRSLEILIVDDGSTDSTASLAHTYEQKYPYSFKVLSKENGGHGSTINYAIPRATGKYFKVVDGDDWLDKSLLPQFVQLLKHTHSDVISNDFNLVDDRTKKVTKRRKAVSNSYHYNREWGFAEAVMDPLITIHSMTIRTDVLQKNDIRVDEHCFYEDQEYILYPIPYCTSITFSPLPLYQYRLGR
;
A
#
# COMPACT_ATOMS: atom_id res chain seq x y z
N SER A 1 6.35 -5.31 -19.65
CA SER A 1 6.67 -5.69 -18.26
C SER A 1 5.88 -4.78 -17.31
N VAL A 2 5.20 -5.33 -16.33
CA VAL A 2 4.45 -4.58 -15.32
C VAL A 2 5.37 -3.61 -14.54
N LEU A 3 6.64 -3.95 -14.37
CA LEU A 3 7.62 -3.13 -13.67
C LEU A 3 7.75 -1.71 -14.23
N ARG A 4 7.57 -1.52 -15.53
CA ARG A 4 7.61 -0.15 -16.14
C ARG A 4 6.45 0.75 -15.72
N SER A 5 5.42 0.18 -15.09
CA SER A 5 4.27 0.92 -14.55
C SER A 5 4.35 1.08 -13.03
N LEU A 6 5.45 0.67 -12.41
CA LEU A 6 5.65 0.71 -10.97
C LEU A 6 6.84 1.60 -10.63
N GLU A 7 6.66 2.44 -9.63
CA GLU A 7 7.70 3.07 -8.86
C GLU A 7 7.73 2.38 -7.49
N ILE A 8 8.85 1.80 -7.13
CA ILE A 8 9.04 1.07 -5.87
C ILE A 8 10.07 1.85 -5.06
N LEU A 9 9.58 2.55 -4.05
CA LEU A 9 10.39 3.29 -3.10
C LEU A 9 10.70 2.38 -1.92
N ILE A 10 11.93 1.94 -1.81
CA ILE A 10 12.41 1.15 -0.65
C ILE A 10 12.97 2.15 0.35
N VAL A 11 12.22 2.39 1.43
CA VAL A 11 12.69 3.28 2.50
C VAL A 11 13.43 2.44 3.53
N ASP A 12 14.75 2.65 3.58
CA ASP A 12 15.61 2.04 4.57
C ASP A 12 15.72 2.95 5.79
N ASP A 13 15.08 2.53 6.89
CA ASP A 13 14.97 3.29 8.14
C ASP A 13 16.16 3.03 9.08
N GLY A 14 17.37 3.16 8.55
CA GLY A 14 18.60 3.03 9.30
C GLY A 14 18.97 1.58 9.62
N SER A 15 18.79 0.66 8.67
CA SER A 15 19.19 -0.75 8.85
C SER A 15 20.69 -0.88 9.11
N THR A 16 21.03 -1.76 10.05
CA THR A 16 22.42 -2.08 10.42
C THR A 16 22.92 -3.40 9.83
N ASP A 17 22.04 -4.13 9.15
CA ASP A 17 22.31 -5.40 8.47
C ASP A 17 22.49 -5.20 6.94
N SER A 18 22.37 -6.29 6.18
CA SER A 18 22.50 -6.26 4.71
C SER A 18 21.28 -5.72 3.96
N THR A 19 20.24 -5.22 4.64
CA THR A 19 18.98 -4.78 4.02
C THR A 19 19.23 -3.69 2.97
N ALA A 20 19.93 -2.61 3.33
CA ALA A 20 20.23 -1.52 2.40
C ALA A 20 21.03 -2.00 1.17
N SER A 21 22.07 -2.83 1.39
CA SER A 21 22.88 -3.36 0.29
C SER A 21 22.07 -4.26 -0.65
N LEU A 22 21.19 -5.08 -0.11
CA LEU A 22 20.26 -5.89 -0.91
C LEU A 22 19.32 -5.01 -1.73
N ALA A 23 18.73 -3.97 -1.12
CA ALA A 23 17.84 -3.03 -1.80
C ALA A 23 18.57 -2.36 -2.99
N HIS A 24 19.80 -1.91 -2.82
CA HIS A 24 20.59 -1.32 -3.89
C HIS A 24 20.90 -2.30 -5.05
N THR A 25 20.94 -3.60 -4.82
CA THR A 25 21.08 -4.57 -5.93
C THR A 25 19.87 -4.56 -6.85
N TYR A 26 18.66 -4.36 -6.29
CA TYR A 26 17.45 -4.21 -7.09
C TYR A 26 17.36 -2.88 -7.80
N GLU A 27 17.77 -1.79 -7.16
CA GLU A 27 17.85 -0.46 -7.78
C GLU A 27 18.80 -0.48 -8.98
N GLN A 28 20.00 -1.04 -8.84
CA GLN A 28 20.94 -1.18 -9.95
C GLN A 28 20.39 -2.03 -11.10
N LYS A 29 19.69 -3.11 -10.77
CA LYS A 29 19.12 -4.02 -11.77
C LYS A 29 17.90 -3.44 -12.50
N TYR A 30 17.11 -2.60 -11.83
CA TYR A 30 15.87 -2.04 -12.33
C TYR A 30 15.74 -0.53 -12.02
N PRO A 31 16.65 0.32 -12.49
CA PRO A 31 16.76 1.72 -12.06
C PRO A 31 15.56 2.59 -12.40
N TYR A 32 14.72 2.16 -13.36
CA TYR A 32 13.49 2.88 -13.72
C TYR A 32 12.31 2.57 -12.80
N SER A 33 12.42 1.53 -11.96
CA SER A 33 11.31 1.08 -11.13
C SER A 33 11.63 1.08 -9.65
N PHE A 34 12.89 0.88 -9.26
CA PHE A 34 13.31 0.82 -7.87
C PHE A 34 14.17 2.02 -7.51
N LYS A 35 13.88 2.60 -6.35
CA LYS A 35 14.68 3.66 -5.73
C LYS A 35 14.86 3.33 -4.25
N VAL A 36 16.10 3.40 -3.78
CA VAL A 36 16.41 3.23 -2.36
C VAL A 36 16.51 4.61 -1.72
N LEU A 37 15.81 4.78 -0.63
CA LEU A 37 15.74 6.00 0.15
C LEU A 37 16.21 5.70 1.57
N SER A 38 17.47 5.95 1.86
CA SER A 38 18.04 5.73 3.19
C SER A 38 17.85 6.95 4.08
N LYS A 39 17.50 6.73 5.35
CA LYS A 39 17.34 7.75 6.38
C LYS A 39 17.75 7.24 7.75
N GLU A 40 17.93 8.12 8.70
CA GLU A 40 18.06 7.75 10.11
C GLU A 40 16.77 7.09 10.62
N ASN A 41 16.90 6.17 11.56
CA ASN A 41 15.75 5.45 12.12
C ASN A 41 14.77 6.43 12.79
N GLY A 42 13.52 6.34 12.39
CA GLY A 42 12.40 7.15 12.90
C GLY A 42 11.11 6.35 13.06
N GLY A 43 11.17 5.04 12.84
CA GLY A 43 10.01 4.14 12.92
C GLY A 43 9.16 4.14 11.65
N HIS A 44 8.17 3.26 11.63
CA HIS A 44 7.34 2.99 10.45
C HIS A 44 6.65 4.26 9.89
N GLY A 45 6.02 5.08 10.76
CA GLY A 45 5.38 6.33 10.33
C GLY A 45 6.35 7.28 9.61
N SER A 46 7.60 7.34 10.07
CA SER A 46 8.61 8.18 9.43
C SER A 46 8.95 7.72 8.01
N THR A 47 8.89 6.40 7.74
CA THR A 47 9.13 5.87 6.39
C THR A 47 8.02 6.27 5.44
N ILE A 48 6.76 6.26 5.89
CA ILE A 48 5.59 6.72 5.14
C ILE A 48 5.74 8.22 4.82
N ASN A 49 6.01 9.05 5.85
CA ASN A 49 6.22 10.48 5.71
C ASN A 49 7.37 10.83 4.76
N TYR A 50 8.41 10.00 4.73
CA TYR A 50 9.57 10.20 3.85
C TYR A 50 9.26 9.83 2.39
N ALA A 51 8.42 8.80 2.17
CA ALA A 51 8.05 8.31 0.85
C ALA A 51 7.01 9.19 0.15
N ILE A 52 5.96 9.65 0.85
CA ILE A 52 4.85 10.40 0.24
C ILE A 52 5.32 11.55 -0.64
N PRO A 53 6.15 12.51 -0.18
CA PRO A 53 6.56 13.67 -1.00
C PRO A 53 7.49 13.28 -2.17
N ARG A 54 8.04 12.08 -2.18
CA ARG A 54 8.95 11.57 -3.21
C ARG A 54 8.29 10.67 -4.24
N ALA A 55 7.05 10.26 -3.95
CA ALA A 55 6.28 9.42 -4.87
C ALA A 55 5.85 10.22 -6.11
N THR A 56 6.05 9.62 -7.29
CA THR A 56 5.66 10.21 -8.59
C THR A 56 4.53 9.44 -9.28
N GLY A 57 4.22 8.25 -8.79
CA GLY A 57 3.14 7.42 -9.31
C GLY A 57 1.75 8.01 -9.05
N LYS A 58 0.77 7.70 -9.90
CA LYS A 58 -0.63 8.12 -9.75
C LYS A 58 -1.25 7.65 -8.43
N TYR A 59 -0.90 6.47 -7.99
CA TYR A 59 -1.37 5.82 -6.77
C TYR A 59 -0.22 5.45 -5.87
N PHE A 60 -0.47 5.51 -4.57
CA PHE A 60 0.45 5.17 -3.50
C PHE A 60 -0.10 3.97 -2.72
N LYS A 61 0.76 3.00 -2.43
CA LYS A 61 0.43 1.85 -1.59
C LYS A 61 1.60 1.52 -0.68
N VAL A 62 1.34 1.40 0.61
CA VAL A 62 2.32 0.92 1.58
C VAL A 62 2.41 -0.61 1.50
N VAL A 63 3.62 -1.12 1.58
CA VAL A 63 3.92 -2.56 1.72
C VAL A 63 4.98 -2.71 2.79
N ASP A 64 4.63 -3.42 3.86
CA ASP A 64 5.53 -3.66 4.98
C ASP A 64 6.70 -4.55 4.57
N GLY A 65 7.86 -4.34 5.16
CA GLY A 65 9.10 -5.00 4.75
C GLY A 65 9.12 -6.52 4.99
N ASP A 66 8.19 -7.03 5.78
CA ASP A 66 8.02 -8.47 6.05
C ASP A 66 6.86 -9.11 5.28
N ASP A 67 6.13 -8.32 4.50
CA ASP A 67 5.00 -8.75 3.68
C ASP A 67 5.35 -8.76 2.18
N TRP A 68 4.40 -9.12 1.33
CA TRP A 68 4.59 -9.06 -0.13
C TRP A 68 3.29 -8.91 -0.91
N LEU A 69 3.42 -8.52 -2.18
CA LEU A 69 2.33 -8.54 -3.14
C LEU A 69 2.38 -9.82 -3.99
N ASP A 70 1.22 -10.42 -4.27
CA ASP A 70 1.15 -11.56 -5.18
C ASP A 70 1.52 -11.12 -6.60
N LYS A 71 2.68 -11.57 -7.06
CA LYS A 71 3.23 -11.22 -8.38
C LYS A 71 2.33 -11.64 -9.56
N SER A 72 1.50 -12.67 -9.37
CA SER A 72 0.61 -13.17 -10.42
C SER A 72 -0.61 -12.26 -10.61
N LEU A 73 -1.04 -11.57 -9.55
CA LEU A 73 -2.17 -10.63 -9.54
C LEU A 73 -1.76 -9.19 -9.87
N LEU A 74 -0.49 -8.86 -9.71
CA LEU A 74 0.02 -7.51 -9.89
C LEU A 74 -0.28 -6.90 -11.28
N PRO A 75 -0.16 -7.64 -12.42
CA PRO A 75 -0.53 -7.10 -13.72
C PRO A 75 -2.00 -6.69 -13.81
N GLN A 76 -2.90 -7.52 -13.27
CA GLN A 76 -4.34 -7.23 -13.26
C GLN A 76 -4.65 -6.02 -12.36
N PHE A 77 -4.00 -5.91 -11.22
CA PHE A 77 -4.15 -4.76 -10.33
C PHE A 77 -3.67 -3.46 -10.97
N VAL A 78 -2.52 -3.48 -11.65
CA VAL A 78 -2.01 -2.32 -12.39
C VAL A 78 -2.98 -1.91 -13.51
N GLN A 79 -3.62 -2.86 -14.20
CA GLN A 79 -4.66 -2.53 -15.18
C GLN A 79 -5.87 -1.86 -14.52
N LEU A 80 -6.32 -2.34 -13.36
CA LEU A 80 -7.37 -1.65 -12.59
C LEU A 80 -6.98 -0.21 -12.29
N LEU A 81 -5.76 0.04 -11.77
CA LEU A 81 -5.28 1.38 -11.43
C LEU A 81 -5.19 2.32 -12.64
N LYS A 82 -4.91 1.79 -13.84
CA LYS A 82 -4.87 2.60 -15.07
C LYS A 82 -6.25 3.10 -15.48
N HIS A 83 -7.29 2.34 -15.24
CA HIS A 83 -8.64 2.62 -15.73
C HIS A 83 -9.55 3.25 -14.67
N THR A 84 -9.24 3.12 -13.37
CA THR A 84 -10.01 3.76 -12.32
C THR A 84 -9.60 5.22 -12.11
N HIS A 85 -10.56 6.02 -11.65
CA HIS A 85 -10.33 7.40 -11.23
C HIS A 85 -10.59 7.61 -9.74
N SER A 86 -11.03 6.57 -9.02
CA SER A 86 -11.33 6.63 -7.59
C SER A 86 -10.15 7.12 -6.78
N ASP A 87 -10.43 7.89 -5.74
CA ASP A 87 -9.40 8.39 -4.82
C ASP A 87 -8.78 7.26 -4.02
N VAL A 88 -9.60 6.26 -3.64
CA VAL A 88 -9.16 5.07 -2.90
C VAL A 88 -9.54 3.80 -3.65
N ILE A 89 -8.64 2.83 -3.66
CA ILE A 89 -8.91 1.45 -4.05
C ILE A 89 -8.67 0.58 -2.82
N SER A 90 -9.68 -0.18 -2.39
CA SER A 90 -9.54 -1.16 -1.33
C SER A 90 -9.63 -2.56 -1.93
N ASN A 91 -8.56 -3.33 -1.82
CA ASN A 91 -8.48 -4.69 -2.34
C ASN A 91 -8.58 -5.74 -1.23
N ASP A 92 -9.05 -6.94 -1.58
CA ASP A 92 -8.92 -8.09 -0.69
C ASP A 92 -7.44 -8.37 -0.39
N PHE A 93 -7.19 -9.04 0.73
CA PHE A 93 -5.85 -9.51 1.09
C PHE A 93 -5.88 -10.86 1.80
N ASN A 94 -4.76 -11.53 1.81
CA ASN A 94 -4.60 -12.82 2.47
C ASN A 94 -3.82 -12.68 3.78
N LEU A 95 -4.22 -13.46 4.79
CA LEU A 95 -3.40 -13.75 5.96
C LEU A 95 -2.60 -15.02 5.68
N VAL A 96 -1.29 -14.95 5.82
CA VAL A 96 -0.37 -16.05 5.51
C VAL A 96 0.40 -16.44 6.77
N ASP A 97 0.34 -17.70 7.13
CA ASP A 97 1.12 -18.25 8.23
C ASP A 97 2.61 -18.29 7.86
N ASP A 98 3.47 -17.66 8.67
CA ASP A 98 4.90 -17.52 8.35
C ASP A 98 5.62 -18.86 8.29
N ARG A 99 5.27 -19.80 9.15
CA ARG A 99 5.93 -21.11 9.22
C ARG A 99 5.58 -22.01 8.04
N THR A 100 4.30 -22.07 7.67
CA THR A 100 3.80 -22.98 6.64
C THR A 100 3.75 -22.34 5.24
N LYS A 101 3.83 -21.00 5.18
CA LYS A 101 3.64 -20.19 3.97
C LYS A 101 2.27 -20.39 3.30
N LYS A 102 1.30 -20.91 4.04
CA LYS A 102 -0.07 -21.14 3.55
C LYS A 102 -0.99 -19.98 3.91
N VAL A 103 -1.90 -19.68 2.99
CA VAL A 103 -3.00 -18.76 3.26
C VAL A 103 -3.92 -19.38 4.32
N THR A 104 -4.08 -18.71 5.45
CA THR A 104 -4.97 -19.14 6.54
C THR A 104 -6.34 -18.51 6.44
N LYS A 105 -6.42 -17.28 5.90
CA LYS A 105 -7.67 -16.55 5.74
C LYS A 105 -7.54 -15.50 4.64
N ARG A 106 -8.60 -15.34 3.86
CA ARG A 106 -8.79 -14.18 2.99
C ARG A 106 -9.66 -13.14 3.69
N ARG A 107 -9.19 -11.91 3.72
CA ARG A 107 -9.95 -10.75 4.18
C ARG A 107 -10.55 -10.05 2.98
N LYS A 108 -11.85 -9.88 2.98
CA LYS A 108 -12.58 -9.16 1.93
C LYS A 108 -12.55 -7.66 2.22
N ALA A 109 -12.37 -6.89 1.18
CA ALA A 109 -12.43 -5.42 1.23
C ALA A 109 -13.87 -4.90 1.35
N VAL A 110 -14.87 -5.74 1.07
CA VAL A 110 -16.29 -5.37 1.09
C VAL A 110 -17.09 -6.35 1.92
N SER A 111 -18.16 -5.86 2.53
CA SER A 111 -19.26 -6.68 3.00
C SER A 111 -20.18 -7.06 1.84
N ASN A 112 -21.23 -7.86 2.13
CA ASN A 112 -22.17 -8.33 1.14
C ASN A 112 -23.03 -7.23 0.47
N SER A 113 -22.96 -5.99 0.97
CA SER A 113 -23.76 -4.85 0.48
C SER A 113 -23.15 -4.11 -0.70
N TYR A 114 -21.86 -4.35 -1.00
CA TYR A 114 -21.14 -3.63 -2.05
C TYR A 114 -20.68 -4.54 -3.18
N HIS A 115 -20.56 -3.96 -4.39
CA HIS A 115 -20.09 -4.68 -5.55
C HIS A 115 -18.62 -4.31 -5.85
N TYR A 116 -17.84 -5.32 -6.17
CA TYR A 116 -16.47 -5.16 -6.67
C TYR A 116 -16.45 -4.50 -8.06
N ASN A 117 -15.32 -3.88 -8.37
CA ASN A 117 -15.02 -3.27 -9.67
C ASN A 117 -16.02 -2.17 -10.09
N ARG A 118 -16.66 -1.56 -9.14
CA ARG A 118 -17.53 -0.40 -9.30
C ARG A 118 -17.03 0.73 -8.42
N GLU A 119 -17.10 1.96 -8.93
CA GLU A 119 -16.87 3.16 -8.15
C GLU A 119 -18.10 3.47 -7.30
N TRP A 120 -17.84 3.85 -6.07
CA TRP A 120 -18.82 4.28 -5.07
C TRP A 120 -18.46 5.67 -4.57
N GLY A 121 -19.45 6.46 -4.23
CA GLY A 121 -19.24 7.67 -3.43
C GLY A 121 -18.63 7.29 -2.08
N PHE A 122 -17.57 7.98 -1.65
CA PHE A 122 -16.87 7.60 -0.43
C PHE A 122 -17.79 7.64 0.80
N ALA A 123 -18.65 8.66 0.89
CA ALA A 123 -19.62 8.79 1.98
C ALA A 123 -20.65 7.66 2.03
N GLU A 124 -21.02 7.09 0.88
CA GLU A 124 -21.92 5.94 0.80
C GLU A 124 -21.23 4.64 1.23
N ALA A 125 -19.94 4.52 0.95
CA ALA A 125 -19.16 3.30 1.14
C ALA A 125 -18.61 3.14 2.56
N VAL A 126 -18.48 4.22 3.32
CA VAL A 126 -17.77 4.24 4.62
C VAL A 126 -18.51 3.53 5.75
N MET A 127 -19.79 3.21 5.55
CA MET A 127 -20.61 2.62 6.63
C MET A 127 -20.26 1.15 6.96
N ASP A 128 -19.46 0.45 6.15
CA ASP A 128 -19.26 -1.00 6.32
C ASP A 128 -17.91 -1.61 5.88
N PRO A 129 -17.06 -1.05 5.01
CA PRO A 129 -15.81 -1.70 4.65
C PRO A 129 -14.71 -1.47 5.68
N LEU A 130 -14.03 -2.55 6.02
CA LEU A 130 -12.79 -2.48 6.78
C LEU A 130 -11.65 -2.10 5.84
N ILE A 131 -11.33 -0.82 5.77
CA ILE A 131 -10.11 -0.35 5.11
C ILE A 131 -8.95 -0.54 6.09
N THR A 132 -7.92 -1.24 5.66
CA THR A 132 -6.66 -1.43 6.38
C THR A 132 -5.50 -0.95 5.53
N ILE A 133 -4.33 -0.72 6.10
CA ILE A 133 -3.12 -0.38 5.36
C ILE A 133 -2.82 -1.44 4.27
N HIS A 134 -3.07 -2.72 4.56
CA HIS A 134 -2.86 -3.84 3.63
C HIS A 134 -3.80 -3.78 2.41
N SER A 135 -5.05 -3.32 2.61
CA SER A 135 -6.04 -3.22 1.53
C SER A 135 -5.95 -1.92 0.74
N MET A 136 -5.50 -0.83 1.38
CA MET A 136 -5.58 0.52 0.85
C MET A 136 -4.54 0.79 -0.24
N THR A 137 -5.01 1.42 -1.30
CA THR A 137 -4.21 2.11 -2.32
C THR A 137 -4.89 3.44 -2.56
N ILE A 138 -4.18 4.53 -2.49
CA ILE A 138 -4.75 5.89 -2.53
C ILE A 138 -4.08 6.73 -3.60
N ARG A 139 -4.76 7.70 -4.16
CA ARG A 139 -4.17 8.68 -5.07
C ARG A 139 -3.05 9.44 -4.37
N THR A 140 -1.89 9.47 -4.99
CA THR A 140 -0.72 10.15 -4.45
C THR A 140 -0.96 11.64 -4.25
N ASP A 141 -1.70 12.27 -5.16
CA ASP A 141 -2.00 13.70 -5.06
C ASP A 141 -2.94 14.05 -3.90
N VAL A 142 -3.80 13.13 -3.44
CA VAL A 142 -4.60 13.32 -2.23
C VAL A 142 -3.68 13.44 -1.01
N LEU A 143 -2.67 12.58 -0.91
CA LEU A 143 -1.71 12.63 0.18
C LEU A 143 -0.84 13.89 0.15
N GLN A 144 -0.33 14.22 -1.04
CA GLN A 144 0.63 15.32 -1.21
C GLN A 144 -0.02 16.72 -1.10
N LYS A 145 -1.18 16.94 -1.74
CA LYS A 145 -1.86 18.25 -1.73
C LYS A 145 -2.40 18.62 -0.36
N ASN A 146 -2.68 17.63 0.48
CA ASN A 146 -3.23 17.85 1.82
C ASN A 146 -2.17 17.68 2.92
N ASP A 147 -0.89 17.58 2.55
CA ASP A 147 0.25 17.41 3.47
C ASP A 147 -0.01 16.32 4.52
N ILE A 148 -0.56 15.18 4.06
CA ILE A 148 -0.87 14.07 4.98
C ILE A 148 0.41 13.55 5.58
N ARG A 149 0.47 13.59 6.92
CA ARG A 149 1.56 13.08 7.74
C ARG A 149 1.00 12.29 8.89
N VAL A 150 1.69 11.22 9.22
CA VAL A 150 1.38 10.37 10.38
C VAL A 150 2.39 10.64 11.49
N ASP A 151 2.05 10.29 12.71
CA ASP A 151 2.96 10.42 13.84
C ASP A 151 4.17 9.48 13.69
N GLU A 152 5.31 9.91 14.20
CA GLU A 152 6.56 9.16 14.17
C GLU A 152 6.88 8.65 15.58
N HIS A 153 7.68 7.58 15.68
CA HIS A 153 8.07 6.96 16.94
C HIS A 153 6.89 6.49 17.83
N CYS A 154 5.76 6.14 17.22
CA CYS A 154 4.59 5.62 17.92
C CYS A 154 4.11 4.30 17.30
N PHE A 155 3.10 3.68 17.94
CA PHE A 155 2.36 2.55 17.41
C PHE A 155 1.01 3.03 16.88
N TYR A 156 0.43 2.27 15.95
CA TYR A 156 -0.88 2.51 15.35
C TYR A 156 -0.95 3.70 14.38
N GLU A 157 0.17 4.17 13.89
CA GLU A 157 0.27 5.17 12.81
C GLU A 157 -0.36 4.70 11.50
N ASP A 158 -0.55 3.39 11.33
CA ASP A 158 -1.32 2.79 10.24
C ASP A 158 -2.79 3.27 10.25
N GLN A 159 -3.37 3.48 11.43
CA GLN A 159 -4.73 4.04 11.56
C GLN A 159 -4.78 5.49 11.09
N GLU A 160 -3.76 6.30 11.40
CA GLU A 160 -3.65 7.67 10.94
C GLU A 160 -3.49 7.74 9.42
N TYR A 161 -2.63 6.88 8.85
CA TYR A 161 -2.46 6.77 7.41
C TYR A 161 -3.77 6.44 6.68
N ILE A 162 -4.65 5.65 7.31
CA ILE A 162 -5.97 5.32 6.76
C ILE A 162 -6.93 6.49 6.94
N LEU A 163 -6.99 7.09 8.14
CA LEU A 163 -8.05 8.02 8.54
C LEU A 163 -7.80 9.46 8.08
N TYR A 164 -6.56 9.95 8.12
CA TYR A 164 -6.26 11.35 7.82
C TYR A 164 -6.58 11.79 6.38
N PRO A 165 -6.39 10.95 5.34
CA PRO A 165 -6.77 11.35 3.99
C PRO A 165 -8.28 11.24 3.70
N ILE A 166 -9.07 10.52 4.52
CA ILE A 166 -10.51 10.28 4.28
C ILE A 166 -11.31 11.56 4.01
N PRO A 167 -11.15 12.67 4.78
CA PRO A 167 -11.90 13.90 4.54
C PRO A 167 -11.70 14.51 3.14
N TYR A 168 -10.63 14.11 2.45
CA TYR A 168 -10.28 14.61 1.12
C TYR A 168 -10.62 13.61 0.01
N CYS A 169 -11.21 12.47 0.34
CA CYS A 169 -11.61 11.44 -0.61
C CYS A 169 -13.09 11.55 -0.93
N THR A 170 -13.43 11.44 -2.21
CA THR A 170 -14.81 11.50 -2.71
C THR A 170 -15.29 10.17 -3.27
N SER A 171 -14.37 9.30 -3.65
CA SER A 171 -14.69 8.04 -4.34
C SER A 171 -13.79 6.87 -3.92
N ILE A 172 -14.39 5.68 -3.95
CA ILE A 172 -13.70 4.41 -3.64
C ILE A 172 -14.11 3.31 -4.62
N THR A 173 -13.16 2.48 -4.99
CA THR A 173 -13.41 1.23 -5.73
C THR A 173 -12.92 0.03 -4.93
N PHE A 174 -13.77 -0.99 -4.82
CA PHE A 174 -13.39 -2.26 -4.20
C PHE A 174 -12.92 -3.25 -5.24
N SER A 175 -11.85 -4.00 -4.93
CA SER A 175 -11.27 -5.01 -5.80
C SER A 175 -11.25 -6.39 -5.13
N PRO A 176 -11.71 -7.46 -5.82
CA PRO A 176 -11.67 -8.80 -5.27
C PRO A 176 -10.27 -9.43 -5.32
N LEU A 177 -9.25 -8.70 -5.76
CA LEU A 177 -7.90 -9.24 -5.88
C LEU A 177 -7.25 -9.35 -4.50
N PRO A 178 -6.92 -10.56 -4.00
CA PRO A 178 -6.17 -10.72 -2.76
C PRO A 178 -4.69 -10.45 -2.99
N LEU A 179 -4.40 -9.19 -3.38
CA LEU A 179 -3.09 -8.77 -3.84
C LEU A 179 -2.04 -8.84 -2.73
N TYR A 180 -2.38 -8.33 -1.55
CA TYR A 180 -1.48 -8.21 -0.43
C TYR A 180 -1.45 -9.51 0.38
N GLN A 181 -0.25 -9.96 0.74
CA GLN A 181 -0.01 -11.15 1.53
C GLN A 181 0.56 -10.74 2.89
N TYR A 182 -0.33 -10.66 3.88
CA TYR A 182 0.01 -10.26 5.24
C TYR A 182 0.51 -11.45 6.04
N ARG A 183 1.76 -11.41 6.47
CA ARG A 183 2.44 -12.49 7.18
C ARG A 183 2.15 -12.46 8.68
N LEU A 184 1.72 -13.58 9.23
CA LEU A 184 1.41 -13.75 10.64
C LEU A 184 2.34 -14.79 11.30
N GLY A 185 2.69 -14.53 12.56
CA GLY A 185 3.43 -15.51 13.39
C GLY A 185 4.94 -15.43 13.24
N ARG A 186 5.45 -14.25 12.93
CA ARG A 186 6.89 -13.93 12.96
C ARG A 186 7.35 -13.71 14.39
#